data_e143b9e6ce1120593bd020eef7f25c1d
#
_entry.id   e143b9e6ce1120593bd020eef7f25c1d
#
_cell.length_a   1.000
_cell.length_b   1.000
_cell.length_c   1.000
_cell.angle_alpha   90.00
_cell.angle_beta   90.00
_cell.angle_gamma   90.00
#
_symmetry.space_group_name_H-M   'P 1'
#
loop_
_entity.id
_entity.type
_entity.pdbx_description
1 polymer ?
#
loop_
_entity_poly.entity_id
_entity_poly.type
_entity_poly.pdbx_seq_one_letter_code
_entity_poly.pdbx_strand_id
1 'polypeptide(L)'
;MTAVSVIGAEKKTVELPDEIFAAKVNVPLIHQVVVAQQAAARQGTHSTKTRGEMRGGGKKPYRQKGTGRARQGSLRAPQYAGGGVVHGPQPRSYVQRTPKKMKAAALRGALSDRLSHGRVQVVSGFVDGDVPRTKDAVAVLATAIGDLGRPVLVVAHRDDEITWKSLRNVPRVHVLTEDQLNTYDVLASDHVVFTEQALTAFVSRSAKEASK
;
A
#
# COMPACT_ATOMS: atom_id res chain seq x y z
N MET A 1 -2.92 28.82 -3.16
CA MET A 1 -2.13 27.95 -4.05
C MET A 1 -0.69 27.95 -3.58
N THR A 2 -0.13 26.79 -3.30
CA THR A 2 1.26 26.66 -2.89
C THR A 2 2.12 26.40 -4.13
N ALA A 3 3.12 27.24 -4.38
CA ALA A 3 4.04 27.08 -5.50
C ALA A 3 5.28 26.29 -5.05
N VAL A 4 5.65 25.26 -5.81
CA VAL A 4 6.88 24.48 -5.58
C VAL A 4 7.78 24.64 -6.78
N SER A 5 9.08 24.91 -6.53
CA SER A 5 10.08 25.01 -7.60
C SER A 5 10.38 23.65 -8.20
N VAL A 6 10.49 23.60 -9.53
CA VAL A 6 10.87 22.37 -10.25
C VAL A 6 12.41 22.28 -10.26
N ILE A 7 12.91 21.18 -9.75
CA ILE A 7 14.36 20.91 -9.72
C ILE A 7 14.78 20.36 -11.09
N GLY A 8 15.88 20.91 -11.64
CA GLY A 8 16.34 20.55 -12.99
C GLY A 8 15.79 21.43 -14.11
N ALA A 9 14.90 22.38 -13.81
CA ALA A 9 14.44 23.38 -14.76
C ALA A 9 14.71 24.79 -14.21
N GLU A 10 15.43 25.64 -14.96
CA GLU A 10 15.72 27.00 -14.54
C GLU A 10 14.43 27.82 -14.37
N LYS A 11 14.17 28.30 -13.14
CA LYS A 11 13.07 29.22 -12.78
C LYS A 11 11.64 28.72 -13.05
N LYS A 12 11.43 27.41 -13.16
CA LYS A 12 10.09 26.87 -13.32
C LYS A 12 9.46 26.57 -11.96
N THR A 13 8.27 27.12 -11.71
CA THR A 13 7.44 26.81 -10.54
C THR A 13 6.14 26.17 -11.00
N VAL A 14 5.69 25.17 -10.27
CA VAL A 14 4.39 24.53 -10.52
C VAL A 14 3.47 24.86 -9.35
N GLU A 15 2.26 25.30 -9.69
CA GLU A 15 1.22 25.58 -8.72
C GLU A 15 0.51 24.26 -8.31
N LEU A 16 0.45 24.03 -7.00
CA LEU A 16 -0.25 22.90 -6.43
C LEU A 16 -1.68 23.29 -6.03
N PRO A 17 -2.71 22.55 -6.46
CA PRO A 17 -4.11 22.84 -6.09
C PRO A 17 -4.31 22.65 -4.57
N ASP A 18 -4.90 23.65 -3.92
CA ASP A 18 -5.20 23.63 -2.47
C ASP A 18 -6.16 22.49 -2.10
N GLU A 19 -7.06 22.10 -3.00
CA GLU A 19 -8.00 21.00 -2.78
C GLU A 19 -7.30 19.64 -2.53
N ILE A 20 -6.07 19.47 -3.04
CA ILE A 20 -5.30 18.23 -2.93
C ILE A 20 -4.21 18.38 -1.88
N PHE A 21 -3.48 19.51 -1.89
CA PHE A 21 -2.26 19.69 -1.12
C PHE A 21 -2.40 20.60 0.09
N ALA A 22 -3.55 21.24 0.29
CA ALA A 22 -3.89 22.01 1.49
C ALA A 22 -5.16 21.48 2.20
N ALA A 23 -5.52 20.22 1.96
CA ALA A 23 -6.66 19.57 2.59
C ALA A 23 -6.43 19.39 4.10
N LYS A 24 -7.50 19.52 4.90
CA LYS A 24 -7.42 19.28 6.35
C LYS A 24 -7.00 17.85 6.66
N VAL A 25 -5.93 17.71 7.44
CA VAL A 25 -5.43 16.40 7.88
C VAL A 25 -6.38 15.78 8.91
N ASN A 26 -6.89 14.58 8.62
CA ASN A 26 -7.74 13.80 9.50
C ASN A 26 -7.04 12.47 9.85
N VAL A 27 -6.30 12.46 10.96
CA VAL A 27 -5.50 11.31 11.39
C VAL A 27 -6.34 10.03 11.59
N PRO A 28 -7.51 10.03 12.25
CA PRO A 28 -8.36 8.84 12.35
C PRO A 28 -8.77 8.25 11.00
N LEU A 29 -9.10 9.10 10.02
CA LEU A 29 -9.46 8.66 8.67
C LEU A 29 -8.27 8.02 7.95
N ILE A 30 -7.11 8.64 8.02
CA ILE A 30 -5.85 8.13 7.45
C ILE A 30 -5.52 6.78 8.07
N HIS A 31 -5.57 6.65 9.39
CA HIS A 31 -5.34 5.40 10.11
C HIS A 31 -6.28 4.28 9.64
N GLN A 32 -7.58 4.55 9.55
CA GLN A 32 -8.56 3.56 9.11
C GLN A 32 -8.28 3.06 7.68
N VAL A 33 -7.91 3.97 6.77
CA VAL A 33 -7.60 3.61 5.37
C VAL A 33 -6.31 2.78 5.29
N VAL A 34 -5.26 3.15 6.04
CA VAL A 34 -3.99 2.41 6.09
C VAL A 34 -4.20 1.01 6.68
N VAL A 35 -4.93 0.88 7.78
CA VAL A 35 -5.26 -0.43 8.37
C VAL A 35 -6.02 -1.31 7.38
N ALA A 36 -6.98 -0.74 6.66
CA ALA A 36 -7.73 -1.47 5.63
C ALA A 36 -6.84 -1.93 4.47
N GLN A 37 -5.89 -1.09 4.04
CA GLN A 37 -4.92 -1.40 2.99
C GLN A 37 -3.97 -2.52 3.41
N GLN A 38 -3.40 -2.45 4.62
CA GLN A 38 -2.53 -3.50 5.16
C GLN A 38 -3.29 -4.82 5.41
N ALA A 39 -4.54 -4.74 5.89
CA ALA A 39 -5.37 -5.91 6.05
C ALA A 39 -5.67 -6.61 4.72
N ALA A 40 -5.90 -5.84 3.64
CA ALA A 40 -6.15 -6.38 2.30
C ALA A 40 -4.92 -7.12 1.71
N ALA A 41 -3.71 -6.76 2.10
CA ALA A 41 -2.47 -7.42 1.67
C ALA A 41 -2.26 -8.80 2.32
N ARG A 42 -2.99 -9.14 3.39
CA ARG A 42 -2.88 -10.44 4.06
C ARG A 42 -3.50 -11.53 3.20
N GLN A 43 -2.75 -12.57 2.89
CA GLN A 43 -3.21 -13.70 2.06
C GLN A 43 -4.30 -14.55 2.74
N GLY A 44 -4.24 -14.72 4.06
CA GLY A 44 -5.22 -15.48 4.83
C GLY A 44 -5.29 -16.97 4.51
N THR A 45 -4.20 -17.58 4.07
CA THR A 45 -4.11 -18.98 3.59
C THR A 45 -3.96 -20.02 4.69
N HIS A 46 -3.96 -19.60 5.96
CA HIS A 46 -3.89 -20.53 7.10
C HIS A 46 -5.11 -21.46 7.12
N SER A 47 -4.87 -22.75 7.37
CA SER A 47 -5.92 -23.76 7.41
C SER A 47 -5.60 -24.84 8.43
N THR A 48 -6.64 -25.35 9.09
CA THR A 48 -6.56 -26.52 9.96
C THR A 48 -7.65 -27.51 9.56
N LYS A 49 -7.34 -28.79 9.71
CA LYS A 49 -8.30 -29.85 9.37
C LYS A 49 -9.33 -30.00 10.47
N THR A 50 -10.58 -29.84 10.11
CA THR A 50 -11.75 -30.16 10.94
C THR A 50 -11.93 -31.67 11.08
N ARG A 51 -12.80 -32.12 11.99
CA ARG A 51 -13.11 -33.53 12.17
C ARG A 51 -13.57 -34.22 10.87
N GLY A 52 -14.25 -33.49 9.99
CA GLY A 52 -14.72 -34.02 8.70
C GLY A 52 -13.59 -34.29 7.71
N GLU A 53 -12.54 -33.48 7.75
CA GLU A 53 -11.39 -33.51 6.82
C GLU A 53 -10.26 -34.47 7.25
N MET A 54 -10.32 -34.94 8.51
CA MET A 54 -9.35 -35.93 8.99
C MET A 54 -9.58 -37.30 8.38
N ARG A 55 -8.51 -38.00 7.99
CA ARG A 55 -8.58 -39.35 7.45
C ARG A 55 -9.00 -40.35 8.52
N GLY A 56 -9.86 -41.32 8.17
CA GLY A 56 -10.27 -42.44 9.05
C GLY A 56 -11.56 -42.20 9.83
N GLY A 57 -11.94 -43.09 10.70
CA GLY A 57 -12.97 -42.94 11.71
C GLY A 57 -14.42 -42.71 11.20
N GLY A 58 -14.82 -43.23 10.04
CA GLY A 58 -16.19 -43.11 9.52
C GLY A 58 -17.21 -43.86 10.31
N LYS A 59 -16.80 -44.91 11.05
CA LYS A 59 -17.69 -45.78 11.86
C LYS A 59 -17.74 -45.31 13.32
N LYS A 60 -18.91 -45.40 13.95
CA LYS A 60 -19.09 -45.14 15.38
C LYS A 60 -18.25 -46.15 16.18
N PRO A 61 -17.42 -45.71 17.17
CA PRO A 61 -16.52 -46.62 17.90
C PRO A 61 -17.21 -47.77 18.61
N TYR A 62 -18.38 -47.53 19.20
CA TYR A 62 -19.21 -48.51 19.90
C TYR A 62 -20.68 -48.07 20.00
N ARG A 63 -21.56 -48.96 20.43
CA ARG A 63 -22.99 -48.71 20.60
C ARG A 63 -23.27 -47.61 21.63
N GLN A 64 -24.40 -46.89 21.46
CA GLN A 64 -24.77 -45.72 22.24
C GLN A 64 -24.95 -45.96 23.74
N LYS A 65 -25.41 -47.15 24.15
CA LYS A 65 -25.67 -47.54 25.53
C LYS A 65 -25.17 -48.97 25.78
N GLY A 66 -25.02 -49.37 27.07
CA GLY A 66 -24.67 -50.72 27.46
C GLY A 66 -23.18 -51.07 27.35
N THR A 67 -22.26 -50.08 27.34
CA THR A 67 -20.78 -50.29 27.29
C THR A 67 -20.08 -49.84 28.56
N GLY A 68 -20.78 -49.20 29.52
CA GLY A 68 -20.15 -48.61 30.70
C GLY A 68 -19.17 -47.44 30.42
N ARG A 69 -19.02 -47.05 29.16
CA ARG A 69 -18.06 -46.00 28.73
C ARG A 69 -18.80 -44.71 28.34
N ALA A 70 -18.06 -43.56 28.34
CA ALA A 70 -18.56 -42.31 27.83
C ALA A 70 -18.97 -42.43 26.37
N ARG A 71 -20.05 -41.77 25.97
CA ARG A 71 -20.58 -41.82 24.61
C ARG A 71 -19.63 -41.19 23.61
N GLN A 72 -19.31 -41.87 22.52
CA GLN A 72 -18.45 -41.37 21.47
C GLN A 72 -19.08 -41.55 20.08
N GLY A 73 -18.96 -40.49 19.25
CA GLY A 73 -19.52 -40.52 17.89
C GLY A 73 -18.47 -40.76 16.80
N SER A 74 -17.22 -40.47 17.06
CA SER A 74 -16.14 -40.61 16.07
C SER A 74 -14.78 -40.64 16.76
N LEU A 75 -13.83 -41.41 16.22
CA LEU A 75 -12.42 -41.43 16.65
C LEU A 75 -11.66 -40.20 16.16
N ARG A 76 -12.24 -39.41 15.23
CA ARG A 76 -11.64 -38.15 14.73
C ARG A 76 -12.09 -36.94 15.55
N ALA A 77 -12.78 -37.12 16.65
CA ALA A 77 -13.18 -36.04 17.53
C ALA A 77 -11.95 -35.36 18.15
N PRO A 78 -12.01 -34.07 18.47
CA PRO A 78 -10.85 -33.30 18.90
C PRO A 78 -10.13 -33.81 20.16
N GLN A 79 -10.87 -34.53 21.02
CA GLN A 79 -10.31 -35.11 22.24
C GLN A 79 -9.43 -36.36 22.00
N TYR A 80 -9.45 -36.90 20.78
CA TYR A 80 -8.59 -38.03 20.42
C TYR A 80 -7.29 -37.59 19.79
N ALA A 81 -6.21 -38.34 20.06
CA ALA A 81 -4.95 -38.16 19.36
C ALA A 81 -5.13 -38.33 17.85
N GLY A 82 -4.70 -37.40 17.05
CA GLY A 82 -4.95 -37.35 15.61
C GLY A 82 -6.36 -36.93 15.19
N GLY A 83 -7.18 -36.44 16.12
CA GLY A 83 -8.49 -35.85 15.83
C GLY A 83 -8.39 -34.48 15.17
N GLY A 84 -9.54 -33.98 14.67
CA GLY A 84 -9.62 -32.65 14.06
C GLY A 84 -9.48 -31.50 15.07
N VAL A 85 -9.11 -30.35 14.60
CA VAL A 85 -9.00 -29.13 15.42
C VAL A 85 -10.34 -28.45 15.57
N VAL A 86 -10.69 -28.04 16.81
CA VAL A 86 -11.90 -27.24 17.10
C VAL A 86 -11.55 -25.76 16.99
N HIS A 87 -12.36 -24.99 16.28
CA HIS A 87 -12.18 -23.55 16.11
C HIS A 87 -10.79 -23.14 15.60
N GLY A 88 -10.12 -24.03 14.89
CA GLY A 88 -8.84 -23.70 14.24
C GLY A 88 -9.01 -22.69 13.12
N PRO A 89 -7.92 -22.00 12.72
CA PRO A 89 -7.97 -21.03 11.65
C PRO A 89 -8.40 -21.67 10.33
N GLN A 90 -9.29 -20.99 9.63
CA GLN A 90 -9.74 -21.36 8.28
C GLN A 90 -9.35 -20.26 7.29
N PRO A 91 -9.11 -20.58 6.01
CA PRO A 91 -8.82 -19.59 5.00
C PRO A 91 -9.92 -18.54 4.93
N ARG A 92 -9.53 -17.26 5.03
CA ARG A 92 -10.47 -16.15 4.93
C ARG A 92 -9.84 -14.91 4.31
N SER A 93 -10.66 -14.08 3.70
CA SER A 93 -10.26 -12.74 3.28
C SER A 93 -10.24 -11.78 4.47
N TYR A 94 -9.21 -10.92 4.49
CA TYR A 94 -9.07 -9.84 5.47
C TYR A 94 -9.40 -8.47 4.88
N VAL A 95 -9.93 -8.43 3.66
CA VAL A 95 -10.30 -7.18 2.98
C VAL A 95 -11.33 -6.41 3.78
N GLN A 96 -11.01 -5.16 4.10
CA GLN A 96 -11.92 -4.21 4.72
C GLN A 96 -12.42 -3.22 3.66
N ARG A 97 -13.73 -3.24 3.42
CA ARG A 97 -14.33 -2.39 2.39
C ARG A 97 -14.39 -0.93 2.86
N THR A 98 -13.67 -0.06 2.18
CA THR A 98 -13.65 1.39 2.43
C THR A 98 -14.26 2.15 1.25
N PRO A 99 -15.13 3.16 1.46
CA PRO A 99 -15.68 4.02 0.41
C PRO A 99 -14.58 4.74 -0.38
N LYS A 100 -14.79 4.94 -1.68
CA LYS A 100 -13.82 5.64 -2.54
C LYS A 100 -13.51 7.07 -2.04
N LYS A 101 -14.53 7.82 -1.61
CA LYS A 101 -14.37 9.18 -1.07
C LYS A 101 -13.48 9.22 0.18
N MET A 102 -13.57 8.21 1.05
CA MET A 102 -12.68 8.10 2.22
C MET A 102 -11.22 7.88 1.82
N LYS A 103 -10.96 7.00 0.84
CA LYS A 103 -9.61 6.75 0.33
C LYS A 103 -9.00 8.01 -0.28
N ALA A 104 -9.77 8.73 -1.12
CA ALA A 104 -9.33 9.98 -1.73
C ALA A 104 -9.05 11.07 -0.68
N ALA A 105 -9.93 11.23 0.32
CA ALA A 105 -9.72 12.21 1.38
C ALA A 105 -8.50 11.87 2.27
N ALA A 106 -8.25 10.58 2.54
CA ALA A 106 -7.06 10.15 3.28
C ALA A 106 -5.76 10.42 2.51
N LEU A 107 -5.74 10.16 1.20
CA LEU A 107 -4.58 10.44 0.35
C LEU A 107 -4.30 11.95 0.27
N ARG A 108 -5.31 12.78 0.07
CA ARG A 108 -5.16 14.25 0.07
C ARG A 108 -4.61 14.75 1.41
N GLY A 109 -5.14 14.25 2.53
CA GLY A 109 -4.64 14.58 3.86
C GLY A 109 -3.18 14.18 4.08
N ALA A 110 -2.76 13.01 3.60
CA ALA A 110 -1.37 12.56 3.71
C ALA A 110 -0.42 13.41 2.84
N LEU A 111 -0.81 13.77 1.62
CA LEU A 111 -0.02 14.67 0.75
C LEU A 111 0.07 16.08 1.33
N SER A 112 -1.01 16.60 1.91
CA SER A 112 -1.04 17.91 2.58
C SER A 112 -0.11 17.95 3.78
N ASP A 113 -0.06 16.89 4.58
CA ASP A 113 0.88 16.75 5.69
C ASP A 113 2.34 16.78 5.18
N ARG A 114 2.65 16.00 4.15
CA ARG A 114 3.99 16.00 3.56
C ARG A 114 4.40 17.36 2.99
N LEU A 115 3.48 18.06 2.32
CA LEU A 115 3.74 19.40 1.79
C LEU A 115 3.96 20.42 2.90
N SER A 116 3.17 20.40 3.98
CA SER A 116 3.33 21.34 5.11
C SER A 116 4.68 21.21 5.81
N HIS A 117 5.31 20.04 5.73
CA HIS A 117 6.66 19.78 6.22
C HIS A 117 7.77 20.02 5.17
N GLY A 118 7.44 20.54 3.99
CA GLY A 118 8.41 20.77 2.91
C GLY A 118 8.99 19.49 2.29
N ARG A 119 8.26 18.36 2.39
CA ARG A 119 8.71 17.02 1.97
C ARG A 119 8.13 16.57 0.62
N VAL A 120 7.48 17.46 -0.11
CA VAL A 120 7.03 17.23 -1.48
C VAL A 120 7.93 18.02 -2.43
N GLN A 121 8.54 17.32 -3.39
CA GLN A 121 9.45 17.89 -4.38
C GLN A 121 8.94 17.57 -5.79
N VAL A 122 9.29 18.43 -6.74
CA VAL A 122 8.97 18.22 -8.16
C VAL A 122 10.26 18.30 -8.96
N VAL A 123 10.47 17.31 -9.83
CA VAL A 123 11.63 17.26 -10.74
C VAL A 123 11.15 17.28 -12.19
N SER A 124 11.93 17.86 -13.08
CA SER A 124 11.65 17.85 -14.53
C SER A 124 11.77 16.45 -15.13
N GLY A 125 12.78 15.70 -14.69
CA GLY A 125 13.09 14.34 -15.09
C GLY A 125 14.26 13.82 -14.27
N PHE A 126 14.53 12.51 -14.34
CA PHE A 126 15.61 11.85 -13.59
C PHE A 126 16.81 11.50 -14.45
N VAL A 127 16.61 11.33 -15.73
CA VAL A 127 17.67 10.95 -16.68
C VAL A 127 17.43 11.69 -17.98
N ASP A 128 18.51 12.25 -18.54
CA ASP A 128 18.50 12.85 -19.88
C ASP A 128 18.82 11.79 -20.93
N GLY A 129 17.90 11.57 -21.89
CA GLY A 129 18.03 10.61 -22.99
C GLY A 129 17.32 9.27 -22.74
N ASP A 130 17.50 8.32 -23.68
CA ASP A 130 16.73 7.09 -23.76
C ASP A 130 17.35 5.89 -23.01
N VAL A 131 18.51 6.08 -22.36
CA VAL A 131 19.23 5.00 -21.68
C VAL A 131 19.08 5.13 -20.16
N PRO A 132 18.56 4.11 -19.46
CA PRO A 132 18.45 4.15 -17.99
C PRO A 132 19.82 4.26 -17.32
N ARG A 133 19.97 5.21 -16.40
CA ARG A 133 21.21 5.45 -15.64
C ARG A 133 20.91 5.71 -14.16
N THR A 134 21.27 4.75 -13.33
CA THR A 134 21.08 4.85 -11.86
C THR A 134 21.89 5.99 -11.25
N LYS A 135 23.12 6.21 -11.72
CA LYS A 135 24.01 7.26 -11.18
C LYS A 135 23.41 8.66 -11.34
N ASP A 136 22.91 8.97 -12.53
CA ASP A 136 22.34 10.27 -12.85
C ASP A 136 21.02 10.49 -12.07
N ALA A 137 20.17 9.47 -12.03
CA ALA A 137 18.93 9.51 -11.26
C ALA A 137 19.15 9.71 -9.74
N VAL A 138 20.17 9.08 -9.17
CA VAL A 138 20.56 9.27 -7.76
C VAL A 138 21.12 10.68 -7.52
N ALA A 139 21.87 11.24 -8.45
CA ALA A 139 22.37 12.60 -8.35
C ALA A 139 21.22 13.64 -8.33
N VAL A 140 20.20 13.46 -9.19
CA VAL A 140 19.00 14.30 -9.19
C VAL A 140 18.25 14.17 -7.87
N LEU A 141 18.06 12.95 -7.35
CA LEU A 141 17.44 12.74 -6.03
C LEU A 141 18.23 13.41 -4.91
N ALA A 142 19.56 13.29 -4.90
CA ALA A 142 20.40 13.93 -3.89
C ALA A 142 20.28 15.46 -3.95
N THR A 143 20.15 16.04 -5.14
CA THR A 143 19.90 17.48 -5.31
C THR A 143 18.51 17.86 -4.79
N ALA A 144 17.51 17.00 -4.98
CA ALA A 144 16.13 17.27 -4.60
C ALA A 144 15.88 17.21 -3.08
N ILE A 145 16.48 16.25 -2.39
CA ILE A 145 16.17 15.96 -0.98
C ILE A 145 17.37 16.05 -0.03
N GLY A 146 18.57 16.16 -0.56
CA GLY A 146 19.83 16.23 0.20
C GLY A 146 20.27 14.90 0.79
N ASP A 147 19.50 14.31 1.70
CA ASP A 147 19.83 13.06 2.40
C ASP A 147 19.04 11.86 1.88
N LEU A 148 19.73 10.90 1.26
CA LEU A 148 19.19 9.61 0.80
C LEU A 148 19.12 8.54 1.91
N GLY A 149 19.45 8.89 3.15
CA GLY A 149 19.36 7.98 4.31
C GLY A 149 17.95 7.65 4.73
N ARG A 150 16.93 8.35 4.23
CA ARG A 150 15.51 8.19 4.54
C ARG A 150 14.74 7.57 3.37
N PRO A 151 13.58 6.89 3.64
CA PRO A 151 12.73 6.36 2.59
C PRO A 151 12.17 7.48 1.70
N VAL A 152 12.25 7.27 0.39
CA VAL A 152 11.78 8.22 -0.63
C VAL A 152 10.78 7.55 -1.54
N LEU A 153 9.64 8.19 -1.77
CA LEU A 153 8.67 7.79 -2.76
C LEU A 153 8.86 8.63 -4.02
N VAL A 154 9.13 7.99 -5.13
CA VAL A 154 9.18 8.62 -6.45
C VAL A 154 7.91 8.27 -7.21
N VAL A 155 7.21 9.30 -7.66
CA VAL A 155 6.00 9.16 -8.48
C VAL A 155 6.36 9.54 -9.92
N ALA A 156 6.42 8.54 -10.78
CA ALA A 156 6.74 8.69 -12.20
C ALA A 156 5.48 8.55 -13.06
N HIS A 157 5.50 9.11 -14.27
CA HIS A 157 4.44 8.88 -15.24
C HIS A 157 4.43 7.42 -15.71
N ARG A 158 3.27 6.89 -16.03
CA ARG A 158 3.09 5.47 -16.42
C ARG A 158 3.96 5.04 -17.58
N ASP A 159 4.19 5.93 -18.54
CA ASP A 159 5.01 5.65 -19.74
C ASP A 159 6.50 5.90 -19.52
N ASP A 160 6.90 6.35 -18.32
CA ASP A 160 8.30 6.64 -17.98
C ASP A 160 9.03 5.39 -17.46
N GLU A 161 9.27 4.44 -18.36
CA GLU A 161 10.04 3.25 -18.02
C GLU A 161 11.50 3.53 -17.69
N ILE A 162 12.07 4.63 -18.20
CA ILE A 162 13.48 4.99 -18.00
C ILE A 162 13.71 5.34 -16.53
N THR A 163 12.90 6.21 -15.97
CA THR A 163 12.93 6.55 -14.54
C THR A 163 12.74 5.30 -13.68
N TRP A 164 11.76 4.45 -14.00
CA TRP A 164 11.51 3.24 -13.23
C TRP A 164 12.71 2.28 -13.26
N LYS A 165 13.29 2.01 -14.43
CA LYS A 165 14.47 1.14 -14.59
C LYS A 165 15.71 1.71 -13.89
N SER A 166 15.86 3.04 -13.86
CA SER A 166 17.00 3.73 -13.25
C SER A 166 16.96 3.70 -11.72
N LEU A 167 15.76 3.77 -11.11
CA LEU A 167 15.59 3.92 -9.66
C LEU A 167 15.20 2.64 -8.92
N ARG A 168 14.62 1.63 -9.58
CA ARG A 168 14.10 0.42 -8.92
C ARG A 168 15.12 -0.36 -8.09
N ASN A 169 16.42 -0.25 -8.40
CA ASN A 169 17.49 -0.94 -7.68
C ASN A 169 18.10 -0.09 -6.55
N VAL A 170 17.67 1.16 -6.38
CA VAL A 170 18.23 2.04 -5.35
C VAL A 170 17.59 1.71 -4.00
N PRO A 171 18.37 1.37 -2.96
CA PRO A 171 17.85 1.12 -1.63
C PRO A 171 17.07 2.30 -1.09
N ARG A 172 15.96 2.03 -0.39
CA ARG A 172 15.07 3.04 0.21
C ARG A 172 14.33 3.96 -0.77
N VAL A 173 14.46 3.74 -2.08
CA VAL A 173 13.64 4.42 -3.08
C VAL A 173 12.54 3.49 -3.52
N HIS A 174 11.29 3.91 -3.34
CA HIS A 174 10.10 3.23 -3.84
C HIS A 174 9.56 4.00 -5.04
N VAL A 175 9.41 3.35 -6.18
CA VAL A 175 8.91 3.99 -7.41
C VAL A 175 7.51 3.50 -7.69
N LEU A 176 6.59 4.43 -7.83
CA LEU A 176 5.20 4.17 -8.20
C LEU A 176 4.80 5.03 -9.39
N THR A 177 3.76 4.58 -10.10
CA THR A 177 3.08 5.40 -11.09
C THR A 177 1.99 6.25 -10.42
N GLU A 178 1.59 7.35 -11.08
CA GLU A 178 0.60 8.30 -10.55
C GLU A 178 -0.76 7.65 -10.29
N ASP A 179 -1.09 6.58 -11.00
CA ASP A 179 -2.35 5.84 -10.85
C ASP A 179 -2.35 4.84 -9.67
N GLN A 180 -1.16 4.44 -9.21
CA GLN A 180 -0.96 3.53 -8.07
C GLN A 180 -0.69 4.26 -6.76
N LEU A 181 -0.58 5.58 -6.78
CA LEU A 181 -0.33 6.39 -5.58
C LEU A 181 -1.39 6.12 -4.50
N ASN A 182 -0.94 5.77 -3.31
CA ASN A 182 -1.80 5.40 -2.20
C ASN A 182 -1.32 5.99 -0.87
N THR A 183 -2.21 6.00 0.12
CA THR A 183 -1.98 6.63 1.42
C THR A 183 -0.84 5.98 2.20
N TYR A 184 -0.71 4.65 2.14
CA TYR A 184 0.32 3.93 2.88
C TYR A 184 1.73 4.29 2.41
N ASP A 185 1.98 4.29 1.09
CA ASP A 185 3.31 4.56 0.54
C ASP A 185 3.73 6.02 0.76
N VAL A 186 2.78 6.97 0.69
CA VAL A 186 3.04 8.37 1.05
C VAL A 186 3.47 8.51 2.52
N LEU A 187 2.85 7.78 3.44
CA LEU A 187 3.18 7.84 4.86
C LEU A 187 4.42 7.03 5.24
N ALA A 188 4.69 5.93 4.53
CA ALA A 188 5.88 5.12 4.76
C ALA A 188 7.17 5.81 4.31
N SER A 189 7.06 6.80 3.42
CA SER A 189 8.19 7.56 2.88
C SER A 189 8.29 8.93 3.54
N ASP A 190 9.52 9.40 3.81
CA ASP A 190 9.75 10.73 4.36
C ASP A 190 9.57 11.82 3.29
N HIS A 191 10.07 11.57 2.08
CA HIS A 191 9.96 12.50 0.97
C HIS A 191 9.14 11.89 -0.17
N VAL A 192 8.37 12.73 -0.85
CA VAL A 192 7.60 12.38 -2.06
C VAL A 192 8.12 13.27 -3.20
N VAL A 193 8.65 12.63 -4.23
CA VAL A 193 9.22 13.31 -5.40
C VAL A 193 8.37 12.98 -6.62
N PHE A 194 7.77 13.98 -7.22
CA PHE A 194 6.99 13.83 -8.45
C PHE A 194 7.82 14.20 -9.67
N THR A 195 7.70 13.46 -10.76
CA THR A 195 8.03 14.01 -12.07
C THR A 195 6.94 15.01 -12.49
N GLU A 196 7.28 16.04 -13.22
CA GLU A 196 6.33 17.07 -13.66
C GLU A 196 5.14 16.46 -14.42
N GLN A 197 5.42 15.49 -15.28
CA GLN A 197 4.40 14.78 -16.04
C GLN A 197 3.44 14.00 -15.14
N ALA A 198 3.99 13.25 -14.16
CA ALA A 198 3.19 12.50 -13.20
C ALA A 198 2.33 13.41 -12.33
N LEU A 199 2.86 14.54 -11.89
CA LEU A 199 2.10 15.51 -11.10
C LEU A 199 0.91 16.08 -11.91
N THR A 200 1.15 16.47 -13.16
CA THR A 200 0.08 16.99 -14.04
C THR A 200 -1.00 15.93 -14.28
N ALA A 201 -0.62 14.69 -14.53
CA ALA A 201 -1.54 13.58 -14.72
C ALA A 201 -2.35 13.29 -13.43
N PHE A 202 -1.70 13.28 -12.27
CA PHE A 202 -2.34 13.08 -10.97
C PHE A 202 -3.36 14.17 -10.64
N VAL A 203 -3.00 15.44 -10.83
CA VAL A 203 -3.90 16.58 -10.60
C VAL A 203 -5.11 16.53 -11.52
N SER A 204 -4.91 16.29 -12.82
CA SER A 204 -5.98 16.18 -13.81
C SER A 204 -6.97 15.05 -13.48
N ARG A 205 -6.47 13.91 -13.00
CA ARG A 205 -7.29 12.77 -12.56
C ARG A 205 -8.09 13.11 -11.31
N SER A 206 -7.43 13.69 -10.31
CA SER A 206 -8.05 14.04 -9.03
C SER A 206 -9.17 15.09 -9.19
N ALA A 207 -9.03 16.03 -10.12
CA ALA A 207 -10.07 16.99 -10.48
C ALA A 207 -11.30 16.31 -11.11
N LYS A 208 -11.11 15.33 -12.00
CA LYS A 208 -12.20 14.53 -12.59
C LYS A 208 -12.95 13.66 -11.57
N GLU A 209 -12.28 13.21 -10.53
CA GLU A 209 -12.88 12.43 -9.44
C GLU A 209 -13.68 13.30 -8.46
N ALA A 210 -13.30 14.57 -8.30
CA ALA A 210 -14.01 15.52 -7.45
C ALA A 210 -15.33 16.01 -8.09
N SER A 211 -15.43 16.01 -9.44
CA SER A 211 -16.62 16.43 -10.18
C SER A 211 -17.69 15.34 -10.34
N LYS A 212 -17.48 14.13 -9.84
CA LYS A 212 -18.43 13.01 -9.81
C LYS A 212 -18.97 12.73 -8.40
#